data_7df7fe1e22d295b20221f5c044801bf4
#
_entry.id   7df7fe1e22d295b20221f5c044801bf4
#
_cell.length_a   1.000
_cell.length_b   1.000
_cell.length_c   1.000
_cell.angle_alpha   90.00
_cell.angle_beta   90.00
_cell.angle_gamma   90.00
#
_symmetry.space_group_name_H-M   'P 1'
#
loop_
_entity.id
_entity.type
_entity.pdbx_description
1 polymer ?
#
loop_
_entity_poly.entity_id
_entity_poly.type
_entity_poly.pdbx_seq_one_letter_code
_entity_poly.pdbx_strand_id
1 'polypeptide(L)'
;MYSMKGYLSFDVGIKNLAYCRLDENKVIKNWGIINLNENPQCDVHLKKRCEKQCSYIVQGDDKVKYCCTAHSKRFPKKKKINTNHDLMNLSQLCVSKLRELDLDGVTHVLIENQPALKNPVMKSIQMIIYTFFVMDGVMKEDSSIETIHMVNARNKLKVYKGPPIECNKKGKYAQNKYLSVEYTKEMIKGDDECFIKLFSESKKKDDLADAYLQGIYWIEK
;
A
#
# COMPACT_ATOMS: atom_id res chain seq x y z
N MET A 1 -14.82 29.35 9.55
CA MET A 1 -13.93 28.97 8.44
C MET A 1 -14.20 27.50 8.18
N TYR A 2 -14.83 27.13 7.07
CA TYR A 2 -15.05 25.71 6.77
C TYR A 2 -13.69 25.09 6.48
N SER A 3 -13.24 24.18 7.33
CA SER A 3 -12.02 23.39 7.08
C SER A 3 -12.27 22.54 5.84
N MET A 4 -11.44 22.68 4.81
CA MET A 4 -11.51 21.82 3.63
C MET A 4 -11.30 20.35 4.05
N LYS A 5 -12.17 19.47 3.60
CA LYS A 5 -12.09 18.05 3.95
C LYS A 5 -11.00 17.34 3.16
N GLY A 6 -10.09 16.70 3.86
CA GLY A 6 -9.08 15.82 3.27
C GLY A 6 -9.37 14.35 3.58
N TYR A 7 -9.12 13.49 2.61
CA TYR A 7 -9.39 12.05 2.67
C TYR A 7 -8.11 11.27 2.45
N LEU A 8 -7.76 10.37 3.35
CA LEU A 8 -6.62 9.47 3.20
C LEU A 8 -7.12 8.02 3.09
N SER A 9 -7.02 7.45 1.91
CA SER A 9 -7.54 6.13 1.58
C SER A 9 -6.42 5.10 1.51
N PHE A 10 -6.61 3.92 2.14
CA PHE A 10 -5.66 2.81 2.16
C PHE A 10 -6.24 1.55 1.52
N ASP A 11 -5.52 1.00 0.54
CA ASP A 11 -5.66 -0.40 0.09
C ASP A 11 -4.67 -1.25 0.87
N VAL A 12 -5.18 -2.18 1.70
CA VAL A 12 -4.38 -2.86 2.72
C VAL A 12 -3.59 -4.03 2.15
N GLY A 13 -2.28 -3.94 2.21
CA GLY A 13 -1.35 -4.98 1.81
C GLY A 13 -0.06 -4.98 2.63
N ILE A 14 0.62 -6.13 2.70
CA ILE A 14 1.89 -6.23 3.44
C ILE A 14 3.06 -5.71 2.60
N LYS A 15 3.17 -6.14 1.34
CA LYS A 15 4.20 -5.64 0.42
C LYS A 15 3.82 -4.33 -0.24
N ASN A 16 2.55 -4.11 -0.42
CA ASN A 16 2.03 -2.97 -1.14
C ASN A 16 0.86 -2.43 -0.35
N LEU A 17 1.15 -1.75 0.76
CA LEU A 17 0.16 -0.93 1.43
C LEU A 17 0.06 0.36 0.62
N ALA A 18 -0.91 0.42 -0.28
CA ALA A 18 -1.11 1.60 -1.10
C ALA A 18 -1.96 2.63 -0.36
N TYR A 19 -1.67 3.90 -0.60
CA TYR A 19 -2.45 5.01 -0.04
C TYR A 19 -2.64 6.11 -1.07
N CYS A 20 -3.75 6.84 -0.94
CA CYS A 20 -4.04 8.03 -1.73
C CYS A 20 -4.67 9.10 -0.85
N ARG A 21 -4.05 10.30 -0.79
CA ARG A 21 -4.62 11.49 -0.14
C ARG A 21 -5.30 12.36 -1.18
N LEU A 22 -6.56 12.65 -0.95
CA LEU A 22 -7.42 13.46 -1.83
C LEU A 22 -7.99 14.64 -1.04
N ASP A 23 -8.21 15.74 -1.70
CA ASP A 23 -9.06 16.80 -1.17
C ASP A 23 -10.55 16.57 -1.51
N GLU A 24 -11.43 17.43 -1.03
CA GLU A 24 -12.88 17.37 -1.29
C GLU A 24 -13.24 17.53 -2.78
N ASN A 25 -12.36 18.14 -3.57
CA ASN A 25 -12.49 18.28 -5.02
C ASN A 25 -11.92 17.09 -5.78
N LYS A 26 -11.52 16.02 -5.08
CA LYS A 26 -10.93 14.79 -5.64
C LYS A 26 -9.52 14.98 -6.23
N VAL A 27 -8.85 16.08 -5.95
CA VAL A 27 -7.47 16.33 -6.39
C VAL A 27 -6.50 15.52 -5.54
N ILE A 28 -5.59 14.81 -6.19
CA ILE A 28 -4.56 14.03 -5.51
C ILE A 28 -3.55 14.97 -4.85
N LYS A 29 -3.33 14.82 -3.54
CA LYS A 29 -2.33 15.57 -2.77
C LYS A 29 -1.11 14.73 -2.42
N ASN A 30 -1.29 13.43 -2.25
CA ASN A 30 -0.21 12.48 -2.03
C ASN A 30 -0.66 11.07 -2.44
N TRP A 31 0.23 10.29 -3.02
CA TRP A 31 -0.09 8.95 -3.51
C TRP A 31 1.14 8.06 -3.50
N GLY A 32 1.01 6.84 -3.02
CA GLY A 32 2.17 5.96 -2.96
C GLY A 32 1.90 4.56 -2.46
N ILE A 33 2.99 3.81 -2.34
CA ILE A 33 3.00 2.45 -1.81
C ILE A 33 4.04 2.35 -0.70
N ILE A 34 3.62 1.88 0.44
CA ILE A 34 4.46 1.54 1.59
C ILE A 34 4.75 0.04 1.54
N ASN A 35 6.02 -0.33 1.56
CA ASN A 35 6.43 -1.73 1.65
C ASN A 35 6.70 -2.09 3.12
N LEU A 36 5.85 -2.93 3.70
CA LEU A 36 6.01 -3.44 5.06
C LEU A 36 6.80 -4.76 5.12
N ASN A 37 7.30 -5.26 3.99
CA ASN A 37 8.08 -6.49 3.90
C ASN A 37 9.49 -6.17 3.40
N GLU A 38 10.23 -5.42 4.19
CA GLU A 38 11.62 -5.11 3.90
C GLU A 38 12.51 -6.28 4.34
N ASN A 39 12.84 -7.16 3.41
CA ASN A 39 13.90 -8.11 3.64
C ASN A 39 15.26 -7.40 3.61
N PRO A 40 16.23 -7.81 4.45
CA PRO A 40 17.58 -7.27 4.39
C PRO A 40 18.18 -7.34 2.98
N GLN A 41 19.11 -6.47 2.67
CA GLN A 41 19.88 -6.56 1.43
C GLN A 41 20.82 -7.77 1.46
N CYS A 42 21.18 -8.27 0.29
CA CYS A 42 22.08 -9.38 0.16
C CYS A 42 23.50 -9.01 0.64
N ASP A 43 24.03 -9.78 1.61
CA ASP A 43 25.36 -9.56 2.21
C ASP A 43 26.53 -9.97 1.30
N VAL A 44 26.26 -10.57 0.14
CA VAL A 44 27.32 -11.03 -0.73
C VAL A 44 27.94 -9.87 -1.49
N HIS A 45 29.22 -9.62 -1.20
CA HIS A 45 30.07 -8.73 -1.92
C HIS A 45 30.91 -9.54 -2.94
N LEU A 46 30.80 -9.17 -4.21
CA LEU A 46 31.72 -9.61 -5.27
C LEU A 46 32.59 -8.41 -5.68
N LYS A 47 32.63 -8.09 -6.96
CA LYS A 47 33.25 -6.83 -7.43
C LYS A 47 32.47 -5.58 -7.01
N LYS A 48 31.13 -5.73 -6.83
CA LYS A 48 30.22 -4.69 -6.31
C LYS A 48 29.29 -5.28 -5.26
N ARG A 49 28.75 -4.45 -4.37
CA ARG A 49 27.73 -4.84 -3.41
C ARG A 49 26.46 -5.28 -4.15
N CYS A 50 25.85 -6.35 -3.70
CA CYS A 50 24.58 -6.82 -4.26
C CYS A 50 23.42 -6.04 -3.66
N GLU A 51 22.70 -5.31 -4.47
CA GLU A 51 21.53 -4.49 -4.04
C GLU A 51 20.22 -5.29 -4.01
N LYS A 52 20.26 -6.59 -4.33
CA LYS A 52 19.04 -7.42 -4.36
C LYS A 52 18.59 -7.74 -2.94
N GLN A 53 17.28 -7.70 -2.70
CA GLN A 53 16.70 -8.19 -1.47
C GLN A 53 16.99 -9.68 -1.29
N CYS A 54 17.27 -10.08 -0.03
CA CYS A 54 17.55 -11.48 0.28
C CYS A 54 16.27 -12.32 0.35
N SER A 55 16.45 -13.59 0.05
CA SER A 55 15.40 -14.61 0.11
C SER A 55 15.82 -15.80 0.97
N TYR A 56 17.08 -15.86 1.34
CA TYR A 56 17.67 -16.98 2.09
C TYR A 56 18.62 -16.50 3.17
N ILE A 57 18.62 -17.23 4.26
CA ILE A 57 19.63 -17.18 5.30
C ILE A 57 20.57 -18.38 5.07
N VAL A 58 21.87 -18.12 5.09
CA VAL A 58 22.91 -19.12 4.91
C VAL A 58 23.90 -19.07 6.06
N GLN A 59 24.43 -20.22 6.48
CA GLN A 59 25.51 -20.27 7.44
C GLN A 59 26.81 -19.92 6.71
N GLY A 60 27.45 -18.85 7.09
CA GLY A 60 28.84 -18.53 6.72
C GLY A 60 29.81 -19.12 7.72
N ASP A 61 31.12 -18.92 7.50
CA ASP A 61 32.15 -19.47 8.37
C ASP A 61 32.03 -18.97 9.82
N ASP A 62 31.81 -17.65 10.01
CA ASP A 62 31.71 -17.02 11.33
C ASP A 62 30.35 -16.39 11.63
N LYS A 63 29.52 -16.16 10.62
CA LYS A 63 28.27 -15.39 10.75
C LYS A 63 27.19 -15.93 9.81
N VAL A 64 25.95 -15.73 10.28
CA VAL A 64 24.78 -15.88 9.41
C VAL A 64 24.82 -14.78 8.34
N LYS A 65 24.63 -15.15 7.07
CA LYS A 65 24.57 -14.22 5.92
C LYS A 65 23.20 -14.26 5.28
N TYR A 66 22.77 -13.09 4.85
CA TYR A 66 21.53 -12.92 4.09
C TYR A 66 21.84 -12.94 2.60
N CYS A 67 21.20 -13.80 1.83
CA CYS A 67 21.50 -14.00 0.43
C CYS A 67 20.27 -13.88 -0.47
N CYS A 68 20.40 -13.22 -1.60
CA CYS A 68 19.41 -13.28 -2.66
C CYS A 68 19.36 -14.67 -3.31
N THR A 69 18.32 -14.98 -4.06
CA THR A 69 18.13 -16.29 -4.70
C THR A 69 19.33 -16.72 -5.56
N ALA A 70 19.97 -15.78 -6.27
CA ALA A 70 21.13 -16.09 -7.11
C ALA A 70 22.35 -16.48 -6.27
N HIS A 71 22.66 -15.69 -5.23
CA HIS A 71 23.83 -15.91 -4.39
C HIS A 71 23.66 -17.08 -3.41
N SER A 72 22.43 -17.38 -2.99
CA SER A 72 22.17 -18.53 -2.11
C SER A 72 22.51 -19.89 -2.76
N LYS A 73 22.60 -19.96 -4.08
CA LYS A 73 23.01 -21.19 -4.80
C LYS A 73 24.44 -21.61 -4.50
N ARG A 74 25.28 -20.70 -4.02
CA ARG A 74 26.69 -20.97 -3.64
C ARG A 74 26.85 -21.66 -2.30
N PHE A 75 25.77 -21.74 -1.52
CA PHE A 75 25.78 -22.31 -0.16
C PHE A 75 24.97 -23.61 -0.13
N PRO A 76 25.56 -24.72 0.29
CA PRO A 76 24.87 -26.00 0.34
C PRO A 76 23.76 -26.01 1.37
N LYS A 77 24.00 -25.37 2.54
CA LYS A 77 23.01 -25.22 3.60
C LYS A 77 22.39 -23.83 3.56
N LYS A 78 21.12 -23.75 3.17
CA LYS A 78 20.36 -22.52 3.11
C LYS A 78 18.95 -22.72 3.64
N LYS A 79 18.47 -21.75 4.40
CA LYS A 79 17.09 -21.69 4.89
C LYS A 79 16.40 -20.52 4.17
N LYS A 80 15.24 -20.77 3.58
CA LYS A 80 14.44 -19.68 3.03
C LYS A 80 14.04 -18.76 4.18
N ILE A 81 14.19 -17.45 3.96
CA ILE A 81 13.67 -16.48 4.94
C ILE A 81 12.20 -16.76 5.07
N ASN A 82 11.78 -17.11 6.27
CA ASN A 82 10.38 -17.27 6.54
C ASN A 82 9.77 -15.86 6.58
N THR A 83 8.96 -15.56 5.60
CA THR A 83 8.15 -14.33 5.56
C THR A 83 6.93 -14.42 6.49
N ASN A 84 6.90 -15.41 7.41
CA ASN A 84 6.00 -15.35 8.53
C ASN A 84 6.43 -14.15 9.36
N HIS A 85 5.76 -13.06 9.05
CA HIS A 85 6.00 -11.76 9.64
C HIS A 85 5.84 -11.89 11.16
N ASP A 86 6.92 -11.67 11.89
CA ASP A 86 6.79 -11.36 13.29
C ASP A 86 5.87 -10.12 13.37
N LEU A 87 4.69 -10.33 13.95
CA LEU A 87 3.66 -9.31 14.00
C LEU A 87 4.16 -8.04 14.72
N MET A 88 5.05 -8.18 15.70
CA MET A 88 5.64 -7.07 16.41
C MET A 88 6.50 -6.21 15.47
N ASN A 89 7.43 -6.82 14.73
CA ASN A 89 8.29 -6.12 13.78
C ASN A 89 7.47 -5.47 12.66
N LEU A 90 6.46 -6.19 12.17
CA LEU A 90 5.55 -5.68 11.15
C LEU A 90 4.74 -4.47 11.66
N SER A 91 4.29 -4.52 12.92
CA SER A 91 3.57 -3.41 13.55
C SER A 91 4.46 -2.19 13.73
N GLN A 92 5.68 -2.38 14.23
CA GLN A 92 6.64 -1.31 14.41
C GLN A 92 6.98 -0.61 13.08
N LEU A 93 7.24 -1.40 12.03
CA LEU A 93 7.50 -0.85 10.70
C LEU A 93 6.29 -0.12 10.14
N CYS A 94 5.09 -0.68 10.29
CA CYS A 94 3.85 -0.04 9.84
C CYS A 94 3.66 1.32 10.52
N VAL A 95 3.74 1.37 11.84
CA VAL A 95 3.61 2.62 12.62
C VAL A 95 4.69 3.64 12.24
N SER A 96 5.95 3.20 12.10
CA SER A 96 7.04 4.08 11.65
C SER A 96 6.74 4.70 10.29
N LYS A 97 6.29 3.89 9.32
CA LYS A 97 5.96 4.38 7.97
C LYS A 97 4.71 5.27 7.94
N LEU A 98 3.73 5.02 8.77
CA LEU A 98 2.55 5.88 8.87
C LEU A 98 2.89 7.26 9.45
N ARG A 99 3.86 7.34 10.35
CA ARG A 99 4.36 8.62 10.90
C ARG A 99 5.13 9.47 9.88
N GLU A 100 5.65 8.85 8.81
CA GLU A 100 6.32 9.56 7.71
C GLU A 100 5.32 10.19 6.73
N LEU A 101 4.02 9.85 6.81
CA LEU A 101 3.01 10.39 5.92
C LEU A 101 2.71 11.85 6.25
N ASP A 102 2.54 12.65 5.21
CA ASP A 102 2.00 13.99 5.33
C ASP A 102 0.47 13.91 5.56
N LEU A 103 0.05 14.27 6.77
CA LEU A 103 -1.34 14.23 7.22
C LEU A 103 -2.01 15.61 7.26
N ASP A 104 -1.35 16.66 6.74
CA ASP A 104 -1.88 18.01 6.75
C ASP A 104 -3.24 18.08 6.04
N GLY A 105 -4.24 18.64 6.73
CA GLY A 105 -5.62 18.76 6.23
C GLY A 105 -6.39 17.44 6.05
N VAL A 106 -5.86 16.29 6.50
CA VAL A 106 -6.60 15.02 6.49
C VAL A 106 -7.64 15.04 7.62
N THR A 107 -8.91 14.93 7.26
CA THR A 107 -10.03 14.85 8.20
C THR A 107 -10.64 13.44 8.28
N HIS A 108 -10.56 12.69 7.20
CA HIS A 108 -11.16 11.35 7.08
C HIS A 108 -10.13 10.31 6.66
N VAL A 109 -10.03 9.22 7.41
CA VAL A 109 -9.18 8.07 7.06
C VAL A 109 -10.07 6.90 6.61
N LEU A 110 -9.79 6.37 5.44
CA LEU A 110 -10.55 5.32 4.77
C LEU A 110 -9.67 4.07 4.65
N ILE A 111 -10.06 2.97 5.29
CA ILE A 111 -9.27 1.74 5.31
C ILE A 111 -10.07 0.63 4.66
N GLU A 112 -9.49 -0.07 3.67
CA GLU A 112 -10.14 -1.22 3.07
C GLU A 112 -10.46 -2.28 4.13
N ASN A 113 -11.72 -2.75 4.15
CA ASN A 113 -12.13 -3.78 5.10
C ASN A 113 -11.68 -5.17 4.64
N GLN A 114 -10.69 -5.72 5.31
CA GLN A 114 -10.14 -7.05 5.03
C GLN A 114 -10.97 -8.17 5.65
N PRO A 115 -11.24 -9.27 4.90
CA PRO A 115 -11.93 -10.42 5.45
C PRO A 115 -11.07 -11.15 6.49
N ALA A 116 -11.62 -11.36 7.70
CA ALA A 116 -10.89 -11.92 8.83
C ALA A 116 -10.36 -13.34 8.58
N LEU A 117 -11.13 -14.18 7.88
CA LEU A 117 -10.81 -15.61 7.71
C LEU A 117 -9.86 -15.91 6.54
N LYS A 118 -9.76 -15.03 5.54
CA LYS A 118 -8.95 -15.30 4.33
C LYS A 118 -7.47 -14.97 4.52
N ASN A 119 -7.18 -13.88 5.23
CA ASN A 119 -5.81 -13.46 5.50
C ASN A 119 -5.73 -12.74 6.85
N PRO A 120 -5.49 -13.48 7.94
CA PRO A 120 -5.48 -12.91 9.29
C PRO A 120 -4.35 -11.88 9.49
N VAL A 121 -3.21 -12.03 8.80
CA VAL A 121 -2.11 -11.06 8.87
C VAL A 121 -2.52 -9.71 8.25
N MET A 122 -3.18 -9.71 7.10
CA MET A 122 -3.70 -8.47 6.52
C MET A 122 -4.78 -7.83 7.40
N LYS A 123 -5.61 -8.64 8.06
CA LYS A 123 -6.57 -8.13 9.05
C LYS A 123 -5.85 -7.49 10.25
N SER A 124 -4.75 -8.07 10.71
CA SER A 124 -3.93 -7.47 11.77
C SER A 124 -3.34 -6.12 11.33
N ILE A 125 -2.78 -6.02 10.10
CA ILE A 125 -2.28 -4.76 9.56
C ILE A 125 -3.39 -3.71 9.46
N GLN A 126 -4.57 -4.08 8.98
CA GLN A 126 -5.72 -3.19 8.96
C GLN A 126 -6.01 -2.62 10.36
N MET A 127 -5.98 -3.47 11.40
CA MET A 127 -6.24 -3.02 12.77
C MET A 127 -5.10 -2.17 13.34
N ILE A 128 -3.85 -2.42 12.95
CA ILE A 128 -2.71 -1.58 13.32
C ILE A 128 -2.89 -0.17 12.72
N ILE A 129 -3.24 -0.07 11.43
CA ILE A 129 -3.52 1.22 10.78
C ILE A 129 -4.67 1.93 11.48
N TYR A 130 -5.76 1.21 11.75
CA TYR A 130 -6.92 1.77 12.46
C TYR A 130 -6.53 2.32 13.83
N THR A 131 -5.84 1.52 14.65
CA THR A 131 -5.43 1.91 16.01
C THR A 131 -4.44 3.08 15.98
N PHE A 132 -3.50 3.10 15.02
CA PHE A 132 -2.60 4.22 14.82
C PHE A 132 -3.38 5.54 14.63
N PHE A 133 -4.33 5.57 13.72
CA PHE A 133 -5.13 6.78 13.48
C PHE A 133 -6.12 7.10 14.60
N VAL A 134 -6.53 6.13 15.42
CA VAL A 134 -7.25 6.43 16.66
C VAL A 134 -6.35 7.19 17.62
N MET A 135 -5.12 6.71 17.85
CA MET A 135 -4.20 7.27 18.86
C MET A 135 -3.50 8.55 18.39
N ASP A 136 -2.85 8.48 17.22
CA ASP A 136 -2.04 9.57 16.65
C ASP A 136 -2.89 10.53 15.76
N GLY A 137 -4.19 10.24 15.61
CA GLY A 137 -5.17 11.04 14.88
C GLY A 137 -6.30 11.53 15.77
N VAL A 138 -7.40 10.79 15.84
CA VAL A 138 -8.66 11.23 16.49
C VAL A 138 -8.49 11.66 17.96
N MET A 139 -7.63 10.98 18.72
CA MET A 139 -7.39 11.29 20.13
C MET A 139 -6.34 12.38 20.36
N LYS A 140 -5.62 12.81 19.33
CA LYS A 140 -4.55 13.79 19.43
C LYS A 140 -5.15 15.20 19.25
N GLU A 141 -4.94 16.09 20.22
CA GLU A 141 -5.54 17.44 20.26
C GLU A 141 -5.19 18.30 19.02
N ASP A 142 -3.94 18.20 18.51
CA ASP A 142 -3.50 19.00 17.36
C ASP A 142 -3.78 18.32 16.01
N SER A 143 -4.53 17.22 15.97
CA SER A 143 -4.84 16.49 14.73
C SER A 143 -6.10 17.02 14.07
N SER A 144 -6.07 17.12 12.74
CA SER A 144 -7.26 17.41 11.93
C SER A 144 -8.13 16.17 11.67
N ILE A 145 -7.68 14.96 12.05
CA ILE A 145 -8.40 13.72 11.77
C ILE A 145 -9.62 13.58 12.68
N GLU A 146 -10.80 13.59 12.07
CA GLU A 146 -12.09 13.53 12.76
C GLU A 146 -12.64 12.10 12.81
N THR A 147 -12.48 11.33 11.72
CA THR A 147 -13.15 10.03 11.57
C THR A 147 -12.30 9.00 10.82
N ILE A 148 -12.52 7.73 11.16
CA ILE A 148 -11.91 6.58 10.51
C ILE A 148 -13.01 5.63 10.05
N HIS A 149 -12.98 5.23 8.77
CA HIS A 149 -14.00 4.39 8.17
C HIS A 149 -13.41 3.12 7.57
N MET A 150 -14.09 1.98 7.83
CA MET A 150 -13.82 0.72 7.13
C MET A 150 -14.62 0.68 5.84
N VAL A 151 -13.95 0.66 4.70
CA VAL A 151 -14.59 0.75 3.37
C VAL A 151 -14.64 -0.61 2.69
N ASN A 152 -15.78 -0.93 2.08
CA ASN A 152 -15.92 -2.16 1.31
C ASN A 152 -15.39 -1.97 -0.12
N ALA A 153 -14.38 -2.76 -0.50
CA ALA A 153 -13.74 -2.72 -1.82
C ALA A 153 -14.67 -2.96 -3.03
N ARG A 154 -15.87 -3.52 -2.82
CA ARG A 154 -16.77 -3.94 -3.92
C ARG A 154 -17.29 -2.79 -4.78
N ASN A 155 -17.29 -1.58 -4.26
CA ASN A 155 -17.94 -0.44 -4.92
C ASN A 155 -16.97 0.49 -5.66
N LYS A 156 -15.66 0.32 -5.50
CA LYS A 156 -14.64 1.23 -6.05
C LYS A 156 -14.71 1.42 -7.58
N LEU A 157 -15.09 0.40 -8.33
CA LEU A 157 -15.23 0.51 -9.79
C LEU A 157 -16.47 1.31 -10.25
N LYS A 158 -17.42 1.61 -9.36
CA LYS A 158 -18.64 2.34 -9.71
C LYS A 158 -18.43 3.84 -9.94
N VAL A 159 -17.28 4.36 -9.54
CA VAL A 159 -16.95 5.79 -9.67
C VAL A 159 -16.64 6.22 -11.11
N TYR A 160 -16.25 5.28 -11.95
CA TYR A 160 -15.97 5.59 -13.35
C TYR A 160 -17.28 5.84 -14.13
N LYS A 161 -17.39 7.02 -14.73
CA LYS A 161 -18.55 7.48 -15.51
C LYS A 161 -18.21 7.70 -16.98
N GLY A 162 -16.98 7.38 -17.38
CA GLY A 162 -16.52 7.52 -18.77
C GLY A 162 -17.08 6.43 -19.70
N PRO A 163 -16.65 6.43 -20.97
CA PRO A 163 -17.04 5.42 -21.95
C PRO A 163 -16.67 4.00 -21.48
N PRO A 164 -17.45 2.97 -21.85
CA PRO A 164 -17.13 1.58 -21.51
C PRO A 164 -15.73 1.18 -22.00
N ILE A 165 -14.93 0.56 -21.13
CA ILE A 165 -13.61 0.05 -21.48
C ILE A 165 -13.72 -1.46 -21.71
N GLU A 166 -13.33 -1.89 -22.90
CA GLU A 166 -13.32 -3.32 -23.23
C GLU A 166 -12.28 -4.08 -22.39
N CYS A 167 -12.68 -5.23 -21.88
CA CYS A 167 -11.83 -6.08 -21.06
C CYS A 167 -11.85 -7.53 -21.54
N ASN A 168 -10.74 -7.97 -22.12
CA ASN A 168 -10.57 -9.34 -22.62
C ASN A 168 -9.99 -10.30 -21.57
N LYS A 169 -9.95 -9.91 -20.29
CA LYS A 169 -9.43 -10.76 -19.20
C LYS A 169 -10.45 -11.82 -18.80
N LYS A 170 -9.97 -13.04 -18.58
CA LYS A 170 -10.80 -14.14 -18.07
C LYS A 170 -10.87 -14.10 -16.55
N GLY A 171 -12.09 -14.19 -16.02
CA GLY A 171 -12.39 -14.24 -14.59
C GLY A 171 -12.51 -12.85 -13.93
N LYS A 172 -13.53 -12.76 -13.06
CA LYS A 172 -13.94 -11.49 -12.41
C LYS A 172 -12.81 -10.76 -11.67
N TYR A 173 -11.91 -11.50 -11.02
CA TYR A 173 -10.79 -10.91 -10.31
C TYR A 173 -9.80 -10.20 -11.27
N ALA A 174 -9.43 -10.88 -12.38
CA ALA A 174 -8.52 -10.30 -13.37
C ALA A 174 -9.18 -9.13 -14.13
N GLN A 175 -10.49 -9.22 -14.38
CA GLN A 175 -11.27 -8.13 -14.97
C GLN A 175 -11.27 -6.90 -14.05
N ASN A 176 -11.59 -7.07 -12.76
CA ASN A 176 -11.63 -5.97 -11.81
C ASN A 176 -10.26 -5.28 -11.70
N LYS A 177 -9.16 -6.05 -11.63
CA LYS A 177 -7.80 -5.47 -11.62
C LYS A 177 -7.46 -4.69 -12.88
N TYR A 178 -7.83 -5.20 -14.03
CA TYR A 178 -7.63 -4.51 -15.30
C TYR A 178 -8.43 -3.22 -15.35
N LEU A 179 -9.72 -3.30 -15.02
CA LEU A 179 -10.61 -2.14 -15.06
C LEU A 179 -10.23 -1.08 -14.03
N SER A 180 -9.79 -1.46 -12.82
CA SER A 180 -9.32 -0.46 -11.84
C SER A 180 -8.14 0.35 -12.39
N VAL A 181 -7.20 -0.30 -13.05
CA VAL A 181 -6.05 0.38 -13.67
C VAL A 181 -6.47 1.29 -14.82
N GLU A 182 -7.32 0.80 -15.74
CA GLU A 182 -7.73 1.60 -16.91
C GLU A 182 -8.64 2.77 -16.51
N TYR A 183 -9.58 2.56 -15.57
CA TYR A 183 -10.42 3.64 -15.04
C TYR A 183 -9.58 4.73 -14.38
N THR A 184 -8.62 4.33 -13.57
CA THR A 184 -7.72 5.28 -12.92
C THR A 184 -6.91 6.08 -13.94
N LYS A 185 -6.36 5.44 -14.99
CA LYS A 185 -5.66 6.16 -16.07
C LYS A 185 -6.51 7.23 -16.72
N GLU A 186 -7.78 6.91 -16.99
CA GLU A 186 -8.69 7.87 -17.59
C GLU A 186 -9.01 9.02 -16.63
N MET A 187 -9.23 8.71 -15.37
CA MET A 187 -9.67 9.68 -14.37
C MET A 187 -8.57 10.67 -13.96
N ILE A 188 -7.30 10.26 -13.97
CA ILE A 188 -6.16 11.11 -13.57
C ILE A 188 -5.54 11.92 -14.72
N LYS A 189 -6.11 11.93 -15.93
CA LYS A 189 -5.55 12.66 -17.10
C LYS A 189 -5.37 14.15 -16.87
N GLY A 190 -6.14 14.73 -15.97
CA GLY A 190 -6.08 16.15 -15.61
C GLY A 190 -5.34 16.44 -14.30
N ASP A 191 -4.80 15.43 -13.64
CA ASP A 191 -4.03 15.57 -12.41
C ASP A 191 -2.59 16.03 -12.68
N ASP A 192 -1.84 16.29 -11.61
CA ASP A 192 -0.44 16.66 -11.69
C ASP A 192 0.40 15.58 -12.41
N GLU A 193 1.29 16.01 -13.30
CA GLU A 193 2.16 15.12 -14.08
C GLU A 193 2.99 14.18 -13.18
N CYS A 194 3.35 14.60 -11.97
CA CYS A 194 4.09 13.76 -11.04
C CYS A 194 3.30 12.50 -10.64
N PHE A 195 1.98 12.61 -10.43
CA PHE A 195 1.12 11.47 -10.09
C PHE A 195 0.81 10.60 -11.31
N ILE A 196 0.61 11.21 -12.48
CA ILE A 196 0.45 10.47 -13.74
C ILE A 196 1.69 9.62 -14.01
N LYS A 197 2.89 10.20 -13.84
CA LYS A 197 4.17 9.51 -14.00
C LYS A 197 4.35 8.40 -12.97
N LEU A 198 4.12 8.70 -11.68
CA LEU A 198 4.17 7.71 -10.59
C LEU A 198 3.30 6.50 -10.90
N PHE A 199 2.06 6.73 -11.34
CA PHE A 199 1.14 5.66 -11.70
C PHE A 199 1.61 4.88 -12.93
N SER A 200 2.04 5.58 -13.98
CA SER A 200 2.48 4.95 -15.24
C SER A 200 3.74 4.09 -15.09
N GLU A 201 4.67 4.48 -14.22
CA GLU A 201 5.92 3.78 -13.96
C GLU A 201 5.80 2.69 -12.88
N SER A 202 4.75 2.72 -12.06
CA SER A 202 4.56 1.72 -11.00
C SER A 202 4.37 0.32 -11.56
N LYS A 203 5.04 -0.65 -10.94
CA LYS A 203 4.80 -2.09 -11.19
C LYS A 203 3.51 -2.58 -10.52
N LYS A 204 2.93 -1.80 -9.63
CA LYS A 204 1.77 -2.11 -8.80
C LYS A 204 0.65 -1.08 -9.00
N LYS A 205 0.30 -0.88 -10.28
CA LYS A 205 -0.76 0.04 -10.69
C LYS A 205 -2.12 -0.33 -10.08
N ASP A 206 -2.39 -1.62 -9.92
CA ASP A 206 -3.62 -2.14 -9.35
C ASP A 206 -3.81 -1.71 -7.90
N ASP A 207 -2.76 -1.81 -7.07
CA ASP A 207 -2.82 -1.44 -5.65
C ASP A 207 -2.99 0.10 -5.51
N LEU A 208 -2.26 0.89 -6.33
CA LEU A 208 -2.44 2.36 -6.38
C LEU A 208 -3.85 2.75 -6.83
N ALA A 209 -4.34 2.12 -7.90
CA ALA A 209 -5.69 2.37 -8.41
C ALA A 209 -6.76 2.09 -7.36
N ASP A 210 -6.60 0.98 -6.63
CA ASP A 210 -7.55 0.56 -5.62
C ASP A 210 -7.65 1.55 -4.46
N ALA A 211 -6.52 2.12 -3.99
CA ALA A 211 -6.51 3.17 -2.98
C ALA A 211 -7.16 4.47 -3.49
N TYR A 212 -6.86 4.88 -4.73
CA TYR A 212 -7.44 6.09 -5.35
C TYR A 212 -8.96 5.94 -5.54
N LEU A 213 -9.41 4.90 -6.24
CA LEU A 213 -10.83 4.69 -6.55
C LEU A 213 -11.69 4.52 -5.29
N GLN A 214 -11.14 3.93 -4.23
CA GLN A 214 -11.81 3.84 -2.93
C GLN A 214 -12.04 5.22 -2.32
N GLY A 215 -11.04 6.10 -2.38
CA GLY A 215 -11.16 7.50 -1.92
C GLY A 215 -12.21 8.26 -2.71
N ILE A 216 -12.16 8.19 -4.05
CA ILE A 216 -13.15 8.82 -4.94
C ILE A 216 -14.56 8.32 -4.63
N TYR A 217 -14.73 6.99 -4.47
CA TYR A 217 -16.04 6.42 -4.11
C TYR A 217 -16.61 6.99 -2.83
N TRP A 218 -15.75 7.20 -1.84
CA TRP A 218 -16.19 7.76 -0.56
C TRP A 218 -16.62 9.21 -0.68
N ILE A 219 -15.88 10.02 -1.43
CA ILE A 219 -16.19 11.45 -1.64
C ILE A 219 -17.52 11.62 -2.41
N GLU A 220 -17.86 10.70 -3.32
CA GLU A 220 -19.09 10.73 -4.12
C GLU A 220 -20.34 10.21 -3.40
N LYS A 221 -20.18 9.60 -2.22
CA LYS A 221 -21.28 9.01 -1.45
C LYS A 221 -22.01 10.04 -0.60
#